data_bdb439f3fcdf375dd2ae20a3aa41b7cc
#
_entry.id   bdb439f3fcdf375dd2ae20a3aa41b7cc
#
_cell.length_a   1.000
_cell.length_b   1.000
_cell.length_c   1.000
_cell.angle_alpha   90.00
_cell.angle_beta   90.00
_cell.angle_gamma   90.00
#
_symmetry.space_group_name_H-M   'P 1'
#
loop_
_entity.id
_entity.type
_entity.pdbx_description
1 polymer ?
#
loop_
_entity_poly.entity_id
_entity_poly.type
_entity_poly.pdbx_seq_one_letter_code
_entity_poly.pdbx_strand_id
1 'polypeptide(L)'
;MRRTIATARFLPDHYNQLQWKALDELDSGVCDGLTYQEIKDRYPEDFAARDEDKYNYRYRGGESYRDVVIRLEPIIMELERSEDILIVTHQAVLRCIYAYFMKKDQSKSPWMNVPLHTLIKLTPGAYGTEEVRYEANIPAVSTWRGKGSTAKHENPAPGVM
;
A
#
# COMPACT_ATOMS: atom_id res chain seq x y z
N MET A 1 11.15 5.43 -1.99
CA MET A 1 10.77 6.79 -2.49
C MET A 1 11.02 7.86 -1.44
N ARG A 2 11.16 9.16 -1.85
CA ARG A 2 11.56 10.26 -0.93
C ARG A 2 10.63 10.46 0.27
N ARG A 3 9.31 10.35 0.08
CA ARG A 3 8.32 10.57 1.15
C ARG A 3 8.44 9.58 2.32
N THR A 4 8.72 8.31 2.05
CA THR A 4 8.90 7.30 3.11
C THR A 4 10.21 7.49 3.86
N ILE A 5 11.28 7.85 3.16
CA ILE A 5 12.57 8.21 3.77
C ILE A 5 12.40 9.43 4.69
N ALA A 6 11.67 10.46 4.21
CA ALA A 6 11.38 11.64 5.01
C ALA A 6 10.56 11.34 6.27
N THR A 7 9.63 10.39 6.19
CA THR A 7 8.89 9.92 7.37
C THR A 7 9.81 9.19 8.35
N ALA A 8 10.65 8.29 7.84
CA ALA A 8 11.56 7.48 8.66
C ALA A 8 12.67 8.31 9.37
N ARG A 9 13.02 9.51 8.85
CA ARG A 9 14.08 10.34 9.44
C ARG A 9 13.83 10.78 10.89
N PHE A 10 12.59 10.70 11.37
CA PHE A 10 12.23 11.05 12.73
C PHE A 10 12.38 9.88 13.72
N LEU A 11 12.72 8.68 13.22
CA LEU A 11 13.02 7.55 14.08
C LEU A 11 14.35 7.78 14.81
N PRO A 12 14.47 7.33 16.08
CA PRO A 12 15.71 7.42 16.83
C PRO A 12 16.90 6.77 16.13
N ASP A 13 18.10 7.30 16.34
CA ASP A 13 19.35 6.87 15.67
C ASP A 13 19.77 5.41 15.99
N HIS A 14 19.23 4.82 17.05
CA HIS A 14 19.51 3.42 17.38
C HIS A 14 18.80 2.42 16.45
N TYR A 15 17.84 2.86 15.63
CA TYR A 15 17.26 2.02 14.59
C TYR A 15 18.21 1.92 13.39
N ASN A 16 18.56 0.69 13.01
CA ASN A 16 19.30 0.45 11.77
C ASN A 16 18.34 0.63 10.58
N GLN A 17 18.45 1.75 9.87
CA GLN A 17 17.58 2.08 8.75
C GLN A 17 18.15 1.54 7.44
N LEU A 18 17.43 0.64 6.81
CA LEU A 18 17.74 0.08 5.49
C LEU A 18 16.73 0.58 4.45
N GLN A 19 17.20 0.81 3.23
CA GLN A 19 16.35 1.22 2.12
C GLN A 19 16.31 0.10 1.08
N TRP A 20 15.13 -0.47 0.88
CA TRP A 20 14.92 -1.53 -0.10
C TRP A 20 14.03 -1.07 -1.24
N LYS A 21 14.55 -1.13 -2.46
CA LYS A 21 13.80 -0.73 -3.66
C LYS A 21 12.53 -1.57 -3.85
N ALA A 22 12.56 -2.84 -3.46
CA ALA A 22 11.37 -3.70 -3.53
C ALA A 22 10.19 -3.23 -2.66
N LEU A 23 10.41 -2.26 -1.75
CA LEU A 23 9.36 -1.61 -0.97
C LEU A 23 8.86 -0.30 -1.60
N ASP A 24 9.30 0.06 -2.81
CA ASP A 24 8.73 1.20 -3.53
C ASP A 24 7.27 0.93 -3.94
N GLU A 25 6.48 1.99 -4.12
CA GLU A 25 5.06 1.87 -4.47
C GLU A 25 4.87 1.13 -5.80
N LEU A 26 3.68 0.58 -6.00
CA LEU A 26 3.25 0.02 -7.27
C LEU A 26 3.48 1.06 -8.38
N ASP A 27 4.21 0.65 -9.41
CA ASP A 27 4.44 1.49 -10.58
C ASP A 27 3.15 1.55 -11.43
N SER A 28 2.58 2.74 -11.52
CA SER A 28 1.37 2.97 -12.31
C SER A 28 1.68 3.27 -13.80
N GLY A 29 2.94 3.17 -14.22
CA GLY A 29 3.36 3.38 -15.60
C GLY A 29 2.86 4.71 -16.16
N VAL A 30 2.14 4.67 -17.29
CA VAL A 30 1.60 5.87 -17.95
C VAL A 30 0.58 6.64 -17.09
N CYS A 31 0.07 6.03 -16.04
CA CYS A 31 -0.88 6.65 -15.10
C CYS A 31 -0.20 7.26 -13.88
N ASP A 32 1.14 7.22 -13.80
CA ASP A 32 1.85 7.80 -12.66
C ASP A 32 1.61 9.30 -12.54
N GLY A 33 1.33 9.75 -11.31
CA GLY A 33 1.02 11.14 -11.02
C GLY A 33 -0.39 11.60 -11.39
N LEU A 34 -1.22 10.74 -11.99
CA LEU A 34 -2.62 11.06 -12.32
C LEU A 34 -3.57 10.70 -11.16
N THR A 35 -4.58 11.51 -10.98
CA THR A 35 -5.72 11.18 -10.12
C THR A 35 -6.61 10.13 -10.77
N TYR A 36 -7.45 9.45 -9.99
CA TYR A 36 -8.41 8.48 -10.55
C TYR A 36 -9.38 9.11 -11.55
N GLN A 37 -9.75 10.38 -11.37
CA GLN A 37 -10.59 11.08 -12.32
C GLN A 37 -9.86 11.32 -13.65
N GLU A 38 -8.60 11.76 -13.59
CA GLU A 38 -7.78 11.95 -14.79
C GLU A 38 -7.51 10.64 -15.53
N ILE A 39 -7.32 9.53 -14.80
CA ILE A 39 -7.20 8.21 -15.43
C ILE A 39 -8.50 7.82 -16.12
N LYS A 40 -9.65 8.02 -15.48
CA LYS A 40 -10.97 7.74 -16.06
C LYS A 40 -11.23 8.56 -17.32
N ASP A 41 -10.80 9.83 -17.32
CA ASP A 41 -11.03 10.74 -18.45
C ASP A 41 -10.08 10.46 -19.63
N ARG A 42 -8.81 10.13 -19.35
CA ARG A 42 -7.78 9.89 -20.38
C ARG A 42 -7.70 8.44 -20.84
N TYR A 43 -7.97 7.49 -19.93
CA TYR A 43 -7.83 6.05 -20.15
C TYR A 43 -9.08 5.30 -19.61
N PRO A 44 -10.28 5.56 -20.15
CA PRO A 44 -11.53 4.99 -19.61
C PRO A 44 -11.57 3.47 -19.66
N GLU A 45 -11.00 2.86 -20.69
CA GLU A 45 -10.92 1.40 -20.84
C GLU A 45 -9.99 0.79 -19.76
N ASP A 46 -8.83 1.39 -19.53
CA ASP A 46 -7.89 0.96 -18.48
C ASP A 46 -8.50 1.12 -17.11
N PHE A 47 -9.25 2.21 -16.88
CA PHE A 47 -9.94 2.43 -15.62
C PHE A 47 -10.99 1.34 -15.35
N ALA A 48 -11.79 0.98 -16.35
CA ALA A 48 -12.81 -0.07 -16.25
C ALA A 48 -12.19 -1.45 -16.03
N ALA A 49 -11.18 -1.83 -16.82
CA ALA A 49 -10.47 -3.09 -16.69
C ALA A 49 -9.81 -3.26 -15.31
N ARG A 50 -9.23 -2.17 -14.79
CA ARG A 50 -8.66 -2.16 -13.44
C ARG A 50 -9.72 -2.34 -12.35
N ASP A 51 -10.88 -1.73 -12.48
CA ASP A 51 -11.97 -1.86 -11.49
C ASP A 51 -12.54 -3.29 -11.48
N GLU A 52 -12.55 -3.96 -12.63
CA GLU A 52 -13.00 -5.35 -12.78
C GLU A 52 -12.04 -6.34 -12.10
N ASP A 53 -10.75 -6.24 -12.38
CA ASP A 53 -9.72 -7.12 -11.80
C ASP A 53 -8.49 -6.33 -11.34
N LYS A 54 -8.62 -5.64 -10.23
CA LYS A 54 -7.56 -4.80 -9.67
C LYS A 54 -6.30 -5.57 -9.28
N TYR A 55 -6.39 -6.86 -9.02
CA TYR A 55 -5.24 -7.66 -8.63
C TYR A 55 -4.36 -8.03 -9.84
N ASN A 56 -4.94 -8.47 -10.94
CA ASN A 56 -4.19 -8.90 -12.12
C ASN A 56 -3.99 -7.76 -13.13
N TYR A 57 -4.81 -6.70 -13.07
CA TYR A 57 -4.66 -5.58 -13.99
C TYR A 57 -3.27 -4.95 -13.87
N ARG A 58 -2.54 -4.92 -14.99
CA ARG A 58 -1.22 -4.29 -15.10
C ARG A 58 -1.36 -2.94 -15.82
N TYR A 59 -0.87 -1.88 -15.18
CA TYR A 59 -0.78 -0.60 -15.83
C TYR A 59 0.18 -0.65 -17.02
N ARG A 60 -0.12 0.13 -18.07
CA ARG A 60 0.76 0.20 -19.26
C ARG A 60 2.12 0.76 -18.86
N GLY A 61 3.18 -0.04 -19.08
CA GLY A 61 4.54 0.30 -18.68
C GLY A 61 4.80 0.25 -17.17
N GLY A 62 3.89 -0.34 -16.40
CA GLY A 62 3.98 -0.44 -14.95
C GLY A 62 3.71 -1.85 -14.41
N GLU A 63 3.20 -1.91 -13.20
CA GLU A 63 2.97 -3.13 -12.41
C GLU A 63 1.48 -3.40 -12.18
N SER A 64 1.16 -4.65 -11.89
CA SER A 64 -0.06 -5.09 -11.22
C SER A 64 0.20 -5.34 -9.73
N TYR A 65 -0.86 -5.51 -8.92
CA TYR A 65 -0.70 -6.00 -7.55
C TYR A 65 -0.01 -7.38 -7.49
N ARG A 66 -0.29 -8.25 -8.47
CA ARG A 66 0.39 -9.54 -8.59
C ARG A 66 1.90 -9.38 -8.76
N ASP A 67 2.36 -8.40 -9.54
CA ASP A 67 3.80 -8.13 -9.70
C ASP A 67 4.42 -7.63 -8.39
N VAL A 68 3.70 -6.78 -7.65
CA VAL A 68 4.12 -6.34 -6.31
C VAL A 68 4.28 -7.54 -5.37
N VAL A 69 3.32 -8.47 -5.36
CA VAL A 69 3.42 -9.70 -4.54
C VAL A 69 4.67 -10.49 -4.89
N ILE A 70 4.94 -10.71 -6.18
CA ILE A 70 6.12 -11.48 -6.65
C ILE A 70 7.43 -10.80 -6.19
N ARG A 71 7.56 -9.48 -6.39
CA ARG A 71 8.80 -8.78 -5.99
C ARG A 71 8.97 -8.64 -4.47
N LEU A 72 7.91 -8.87 -3.70
CA LEU A 72 7.96 -8.87 -2.24
C LEU A 72 8.35 -10.23 -1.64
N GLU A 73 8.35 -11.33 -2.41
CA GLU A 73 8.69 -12.66 -1.89
C GLU A 73 10.03 -12.69 -1.11
N PRO A 74 11.15 -12.17 -1.64
CA PRO A 74 12.41 -12.15 -0.88
C PRO A 74 12.34 -11.25 0.36
N ILE A 75 11.55 -10.18 0.33
CA ILE A 75 11.34 -9.29 1.48
C ILE A 75 10.58 -10.03 2.58
N ILE A 76 9.51 -10.74 2.22
CA ILE A 76 8.72 -11.53 3.17
C ILE A 76 9.60 -12.57 3.87
N MET A 77 10.47 -13.26 3.13
CA MET A 77 11.40 -14.23 3.72
C MET A 77 12.35 -13.60 4.75
N GLU A 78 12.80 -12.37 4.49
CA GLU A 78 13.65 -11.64 5.43
C GLU A 78 12.84 -11.18 6.66
N LEU A 79 11.61 -10.72 6.46
CA LEU A 79 10.72 -10.33 7.57
C LEU A 79 10.42 -11.51 8.51
N GLU A 80 10.26 -12.71 7.98
CA GLU A 80 10.01 -13.92 8.78
C GLU A 80 11.21 -14.36 9.64
N ARG A 81 12.43 -13.97 9.23
CA ARG A 81 13.67 -14.29 9.95
C ARG A 81 14.05 -13.25 11.00
N SER A 82 13.51 -12.07 10.85
CA SER A 82 13.88 -10.93 11.69
C SER A 82 13.00 -10.87 12.93
N GLU A 83 13.51 -10.29 13.99
CA GLU A 83 12.76 -10.09 15.24
C GLU A 83 11.80 -8.92 15.10
N ASP A 84 12.16 -7.75 15.60
CA ASP A 84 11.29 -6.56 15.53
C ASP A 84 11.66 -5.68 14.33
N ILE A 85 10.72 -5.48 13.41
CA ILE A 85 10.91 -4.63 12.23
C ILE A 85 9.82 -3.59 12.15
N LEU A 86 10.22 -2.34 11.88
CA LEU A 86 9.32 -1.26 11.47
C LEU A 86 9.46 -0.99 9.97
N ILE A 87 8.36 -1.11 9.24
CA ILE A 87 8.32 -0.86 7.79
C ILE A 87 7.62 0.45 7.52
N VAL A 88 8.30 1.38 6.85
CA VAL A 88 7.73 2.63 6.35
C VAL A 88 7.72 2.57 4.83
N THR A 89 6.56 2.34 4.24
CA THR A 89 6.42 2.13 2.80
C THR A 89 5.12 2.73 2.25
N HIS A 90 4.51 2.13 1.26
CA HIS A 90 3.40 2.66 0.47
C HIS A 90 2.18 1.74 0.55
N GLN A 91 1.02 2.26 0.14
CA GLN A 91 -0.26 1.59 0.36
C GLN A 91 -0.38 0.24 -0.34
N ALA A 92 0.00 0.13 -1.63
CA ALA A 92 -0.13 -1.15 -2.33
C ALA A 92 0.81 -2.21 -1.74
N VAL A 93 2.04 -1.82 -1.42
CA VAL A 93 3.03 -2.69 -0.76
C VAL A 93 2.53 -3.14 0.61
N LEU A 94 2.05 -2.20 1.44
CA LEU A 94 1.52 -2.53 2.78
C LEU A 94 0.32 -3.47 2.70
N ARG A 95 -0.56 -3.31 1.72
CA ARG A 95 -1.70 -4.20 1.50
C ARG A 95 -1.26 -5.63 1.20
N CYS A 96 -0.22 -5.81 0.38
CA CYS A 96 0.32 -7.13 0.07
C CYS A 96 1.01 -7.78 1.28
N ILE A 97 1.82 -7.02 2.03
CA ILE A 97 2.47 -7.49 3.26
C ILE A 97 1.41 -7.85 4.32
N TYR A 98 0.44 -6.97 4.51
CA TYR A 98 -0.67 -7.19 5.44
C TYR A 98 -1.47 -8.45 5.10
N ALA A 99 -1.80 -8.65 3.81
CA ALA A 99 -2.50 -9.84 3.36
C ALA A 99 -1.72 -11.12 3.70
N TYR A 100 -0.40 -11.10 3.50
CA TYR A 100 0.46 -12.23 3.80
C TYR A 100 0.43 -12.59 5.30
N PHE A 101 0.77 -11.66 6.18
CA PHE A 101 0.85 -11.92 7.61
C PHE A 101 -0.51 -12.24 8.23
N MET A 102 -1.60 -11.67 7.71
CA MET A 102 -2.96 -11.98 8.13
C MET A 102 -3.53 -13.26 7.48
N LYS A 103 -2.72 -14.00 6.73
CA LYS A 103 -3.12 -15.24 6.01
C LYS A 103 -4.37 -15.05 5.14
N LYS A 104 -4.47 -13.90 4.47
CA LYS A 104 -5.55 -13.58 3.53
C LYS A 104 -5.12 -13.90 2.11
N ASP A 105 -6.12 -14.21 1.27
CA ASP A 105 -5.89 -14.38 -0.16
C ASP A 105 -5.32 -13.09 -0.76
N GLN A 106 -4.20 -13.21 -1.47
CA GLN A 106 -3.53 -12.06 -2.09
C GLN A 106 -4.40 -11.37 -3.16
N SER A 107 -5.32 -12.10 -3.80
CA SER A 107 -6.28 -11.49 -4.73
C SER A 107 -7.18 -10.43 -4.07
N LYS A 108 -7.31 -10.47 -2.75
CA LYS A 108 -8.07 -9.51 -1.95
C LYS A 108 -7.22 -8.33 -1.45
N SER A 109 -5.89 -8.39 -1.60
CA SER A 109 -4.99 -7.35 -1.10
C SER A 109 -5.34 -5.93 -1.61
N PRO A 110 -5.75 -5.71 -2.89
CA PRO A 110 -6.09 -4.39 -3.38
C PRO A 110 -7.22 -3.68 -2.64
N TRP A 111 -8.02 -4.45 -1.90
CA TRP A 111 -9.22 -3.98 -1.20
C TRP A 111 -9.06 -3.91 0.31
N MET A 112 -7.87 -4.24 0.84
CA MET A 112 -7.62 -4.20 2.27
C MET A 112 -7.50 -2.78 2.79
N ASN A 113 -8.06 -2.55 3.98
CA ASN A 113 -7.98 -1.27 4.65
C ASN A 113 -6.65 -1.11 5.38
N VAL A 114 -5.77 -0.32 4.79
CA VAL A 114 -4.50 0.12 5.39
C VAL A 114 -4.51 1.65 5.40
N PRO A 115 -5.04 2.28 6.47
CA PRO A 115 -5.24 3.72 6.52
C PRO A 115 -3.92 4.47 6.69
N LEU A 116 -3.91 5.74 6.25
CA LEU A 116 -2.82 6.66 6.52
C LEU A 116 -2.75 6.98 8.03
N HIS A 117 -1.61 7.52 8.47
CA HIS A 117 -1.37 7.99 9.85
C HIS A 117 -1.69 6.93 10.93
N THR A 118 -1.53 5.66 10.57
CA THR A 118 -1.80 4.52 11.45
C THR A 118 -0.60 3.60 11.48
N LEU A 119 -0.12 3.29 12.68
CA LEU A 119 0.84 2.22 12.89
C LEU A 119 0.06 0.92 13.10
N ILE A 120 0.31 -0.07 12.26
CA ILE A 120 -0.27 -1.41 12.38
C ILE A 120 0.80 -2.34 12.93
N LYS A 121 0.62 -2.80 14.17
CA LYS A 121 1.47 -3.81 14.78
C LYS A 121 0.88 -5.19 14.50
N LEU A 122 1.67 -6.04 13.87
CA LEU A 122 1.34 -7.44 13.63
C LEU A 122 2.25 -8.32 14.46
N THR A 123 1.67 -9.23 15.24
CA THR A 123 2.42 -10.19 16.07
C THR A 123 2.04 -11.60 15.60
N PRO A 124 2.86 -12.24 14.74
CA PRO A 124 2.61 -13.60 14.31
C PRO A 124 2.68 -14.58 15.49
N GLY A 125 1.71 -15.49 15.56
CA GLY A 125 1.63 -16.53 16.56
C GLY A 125 1.27 -17.89 15.98
N ALA A 126 1.32 -18.93 16.79
CA ALA A 126 1.05 -20.32 16.38
C ALA A 126 -0.36 -20.49 15.76
N TYR A 127 -1.35 -19.77 16.26
CA TYR A 127 -2.76 -19.90 15.86
C TYR A 127 -3.25 -18.76 14.95
N GLY A 128 -2.40 -17.80 14.61
CA GLY A 128 -2.73 -16.65 13.77
C GLY A 128 -1.89 -15.44 14.11
N THR A 129 -2.20 -14.33 13.47
CA THR A 129 -1.51 -13.06 13.69
C THR A 129 -2.42 -12.14 14.49
N GLU A 130 -1.92 -11.66 15.63
CA GLU A 130 -2.57 -10.60 16.39
C GLU A 130 -2.31 -9.24 15.72
N GLU A 131 -3.33 -8.41 15.67
CA GLU A 131 -3.26 -7.06 15.08
C GLU A 131 -3.62 -6.01 16.13
N VAL A 132 -2.78 -4.97 16.25
CA VAL A 132 -3.09 -3.76 17.02
C VAL A 132 -2.87 -2.55 16.14
N ARG A 133 -3.80 -1.60 16.14
CA ARG A 133 -3.73 -0.34 15.40
C ARG A 133 -3.56 0.84 16.35
N TYR A 134 -2.60 1.68 16.03
CA TYR A 134 -2.35 2.94 16.73
C TYR A 134 -2.58 4.08 15.75
N GLU A 135 -3.72 4.75 15.88
CA GLU A 135 -4.12 5.85 15.01
C GLU A 135 -3.58 7.17 15.56
N ALA A 136 -2.92 7.94 14.71
CA ALA A 136 -2.57 9.31 15.04
C ALA A 136 -3.78 10.21 14.82
N ASN A 137 -4.00 11.17 15.73
CA ASN A 137 -5.06 12.17 15.58
C ASN A 137 -4.67 13.26 14.57
N ILE A 138 -4.43 12.81 13.33
CA ILE A 138 -4.06 13.65 12.19
C ILE A 138 -5.10 13.42 11.10
N PRO A 139 -5.82 14.47 10.64
CA PRO A 139 -6.76 14.34 9.55
C PRO A 139 -6.09 13.75 8.31
N ALA A 140 -6.71 12.75 7.72
CA ALA A 140 -6.23 12.09 6.51
C ALA A 140 -7.34 11.94 5.49
N VAL A 141 -6.99 12.02 4.21
CA VAL A 141 -7.89 11.66 3.12
C VAL A 141 -8.07 10.15 3.13
N SER A 142 -9.31 9.68 3.06
CA SER A 142 -9.57 8.25 2.94
C SER A 142 -8.98 7.74 1.62
N THR A 143 -8.08 6.78 1.72
CA THR A 143 -7.46 6.10 0.58
C THR A 143 -8.07 4.72 0.34
N TRP A 144 -9.06 4.35 1.15
CA TRP A 144 -9.72 3.05 1.06
C TRP A 144 -11.03 3.14 0.29
N ARG A 145 -11.23 2.18 -0.61
CA ARG A 145 -12.47 1.97 -1.33
C ARG A 145 -12.77 0.47 -1.38
N GLY A 146 -13.95 0.09 -0.93
CA GLY A 146 -14.43 -1.29 -1.05
C GLY A 146 -14.68 -1.69 -2.50
N LYS A 147 -14.59 -2.99 -2.81
CA LYS A 147 -14.93 -3.54 -4.13
C LYS A 147 -16.40 -3.20 -4.47
N GLY A 148 -16.64 -2.65 -5.66
CA GLY A 148 -17.98 -2.27 -6.13
C GLY A 148 -18.55 -0.99 -5.52
N SER A 149 -17.78 -0.24 -4.72
CA SER A 149 -18.21 1.05 -4.20
C SER A 149 -18.20 2.12 -5.29
N THR A 150 -19.33 2.77 -5.52
CA THR A 150 -19.48 3.93 -6.42
C THR A 150 -19.20 5.27 -5.72
N ALA A 151 -18.76 5.25 -4.48
CA ALA A 151 -18.50 6.46 -3.72
C ALA A 151 -17.48 7.34 -4.45
N LYS A 152 -17.92 8.53 -4.82
CA LYS A 152 -17.04 9.57 -5.39
C LYS A 152 -15.98 9.91 -4.36
N HIS A 153 -14.71 9.80 -4.74
CA HIS A 153 -13.65 10.49 -4.02
C HIS A 153 -13.87 11.99 -4.24
N GLU A 154 -14.47 12.66 -3.29
CA GLU A 154 -14.30 14.09 -3.17
C GLU A 154 -12.85 14.31 -2.72
N ASN A 155 -11.98 14.70 -3.66
CA ASN A 155 -10.71 15.29 -3.31
C ASN A 155 -11.03 16.56 -2.52
N PRO A 156 -10.58 16.68 -1.26
CA PRO A 156 -10.57 18.01 -0.66
C PRO A 156 -9.67 18.87 -1.54
N ALA A 157 -10.18 20.05 -1.91
CA ALA A 157 -9.39 21.04 -2.61
C ALA A 157 -8.04 21.23 -1.89
N PRO A 158 -6.91 21.43 -2.59
CA PRO A 158 -5.64 21.68 -1.97
C PRO A 158 -5.78 22.88 -1.06
N GLY A 159 -5.76 22.62 0.23
CA GLY A 159 -5.79 23.64 1.25
C GLY A 159 -4.56 24.51 1.07
N VAL A 160 -4.82 25.79 0.88
CA VAL A 160 -3.86 26.89 0.87
C VAL A 160 -3.05 26.85 2.18
N MET A 161 -1.75 26.89 2.03
CA MET A 161 -0.64 27.01 2.99
C MET A 161 -0.20 25.76 3.71
#